data_918d1f446353455402c4d0bbcb624ca2
#
_entry.id   918d1f446353455402c4d0bbcb624ca2
#
_cell.length_a   1.000
_cell.length_b   1.000
_cell.length_c   1.000
_cell.angle_alpha   90.00
_cell.angle_beta   90.00
_cell.angle_gamma   90.00
#
_symmetry.space_group_name_H-M   'P 1'
#
loop_
_entity.id
_entity.type
_entity.pdbx_description
1 polymer ?
#
loop_
_entity_poly.entity_id
_entity_poly.type
_entity_poly.pdbx_seq_one_letter_code
_entity_poly.pdbx_strand_id
1 'polypeptide(L)'
;MSKLIVNADDFVLHSAVNAAVIDGHRTGIITSTSLLAGGEAFSEAVSMAKNNPKLGIGVHIALVGGLKPVCNPAEVPSLLTSEGVFPETYIDFMKRIYTGKINYSELRKEIHAQMERIMESGLHVTHIDGHQHMHVLPTVLPIVIEQAKQYSINAIRIPDESSLFVNYMYSPVRLLGKVGLSTVAAKARPTIRDNGMYSTQYFWGMVNGGHINQKNLMGILKSVSKKSGTHELMIHPGLNNTLLGNQYKWGYHWEDELQAVCSNHTHLYIRQHNIELINYGDLI
;
A
#
# COMPACT_ATOMS: atom_id res chain seq x y z
N MET A 1 8.91 -21.79 -8.56
CA MET A 1 9.02 -21.37 -7.15
C MET A 1 8.14 -20.14 -6.96
N SER A 2 7.46 -20.02 -5.85
CA SER A 2 6.63 -18.84 -5.54
C SER A 2 7.47 -17.87 -4.72
N LYS A 3 7.53 -16.61 -5.16
CA LYS A 3 8.19 -15.51 -4.46
C LYS A 3 7.12 -14.59 -3.88
N LEU A 4 7.22 -14.23 -2.61
CA LEU A 4 6.21 -13.46 -1.90
C LEU A 4 6.83 -12.20 -1.28
N ILE A 5 6.26 -11.05 -1.66
CA ILE A 5 6.43 -9.77 -0.97
C ILE A 5 5.27 -9.64 0.01
N VAL A 6 5.55 -9.37 1.27
CA VAL A 6 4.54 -8.98 2.25
C VAL A 6 4.75 -7.51 2.54
N ASN A 7 3.88 -6.67 1.98
CA ASN A 7 3.96 -5.23 2.13
C ASN A 7 3.00 -4.73 3.20
N ALA A 8 3.55 -4.06 4.21
CA ALA A 8 2.77 -3.38 5.23
C ALA A 8 2.50 -1.94 4.80
N ASP A 9 1.25 -1.62 4.55
CA ASP A 9 0.82 -0.29 4.15
C ASP A 9 0.74 0.67 5.36
N ASP A 10 0.65 1.95 5.09
CA ASP A 10 0.42 3.03 6.06
C ASP A 10 1.54 3.24 7.09
N PHE A 11 2.79 2.83 6.83
CA PHE A 11 3.93 3.20 7.68
C PHE A 11 4.02 4.73 7.77
N VAL A 12 4.27 5.29 8.95
CA VAL A 12 4.19 6.72 9.29
C VAL A 12 2.82 7.16 9.81
N LEU A 13 1.74 6.46 9.52
CA LEU A 13 0.40 6.86 9.92
C LEU A 13 0.32 7.19 11.43
N HIS A 14 0.89 6.30 12.26
CA HIS A 14 0.93 6.42 13.72
C HIS A 14 2.09 5.60 14.28
N SER A 15 2.66 5.98 15.47
CA SER A 15 3.74 5.22 16.12
C SER A 15 3.35 3.76 16.40
N ALA A 16 2.08 3.46 16.69
CA ALA A 16 1.59 2.10 16.87
C ALA A 16 1.61 1.27 15.58
N VAL A 17 1.46 1.90 14.41
CA VAL A 17 1.66 1.27 13.09
C VAL A 17 3.15 1.07 12.83
N ASN A 18 3.97 2.09 13.08
CA ASN A 18 5.43 2.01 12.92
C ASN A 18 6.02 0.85 13.72
N ALA A 19 5.66 0.76 14.99
CA ALA A 19 6.14 -0.33 15.85
C ALA A 19 5.70 -1.70 15.34
N ALA A 20 4.43 -1.84 14.89
CA ALA A 20 3.91 -3.09 14.37
C ALA A 20 4.59 -3.53 13.06
N VAL A 21 4.87 -2.60 12.14
CA VAL A 21 5.60 -2.89 10.90
C VAL A 21 6.99 -3.44 11.22
N ILE A 22 7.72 -2.80 12.12
CA ILE A 22 9.07 -3.23 12.50
C ILE A 22 9.05 -4.56 13.25
N ASP A 23 8.06 -4.76 14.13
CA ASP A 23 7.90 -6.04 14.84
C ASP A 23 7.57 -7.16 13.86
N GLY A 24 6.63 -6.95 12.96
CA GLY A 24 6.29 -7.90 11.90
C GLY A 24 7.41 -8.16 10.89
N HIS A 25 8.34 -7.21 10.70
CA HIS A 25 9.56 -7.43 9.92
C HIS A 25 10.59 -8.29 10.67
N ARG A 26 10.77 -8.04 11.96
CA ARG A 26 11.78 -8.73 12.77
C ARG A 26 11.36 -10.13 13.21
N THR A 27 10.10 -10.30 13.52
CA THR A 27 9.56 -11.54 14.12
C THR A 27 8.57 -12.26 13.22
N GLY A 28 8.05 -11.60 12.19
CA GLY A 28 7.09 -12.13 11.24
C GLY A 28 7.63 -12.29 9.83
N ILE A 29 6.73 -12.13 8.86
CA ILE A 29 7.04 -12.32 7.44
C ILE A 29 6.98 -11.02 6.62
N ILE A 30 6.93 -9.85 7.25
CA ILE A 30 6.92 -8.56 6.54
C ILE A 30 8.27 -8.32 5.89
N THR A 31 8.28 -8.08 4.58
CA THR A 31 9.49 -7.85 3.78
C THR A 31 9.58 -6.45 3.19
N SER A 32 8.44 -5.77 3.07
CA SER A 32 8.36 -4.40 2.54
C SER A 32 7.33 -3.59 3.33
N THR A 33 7.43 -2.27 3.22
CA THR A 33 6.45 -1.32 3.76
C THR A 33 6.40 -0.07 2.90
N SER A 34 5.26 0.62 2.91
CA SER A 34 5.06 1.86 2.16
C SER A 34 4.84 3.05 3.10
N LEU A 35 5.64 4.10 2.91
CA LEU A 35 5.65 5.31 3.75
C LEU A 35 4.65 6.35 3.27
N LEU A 36 3.81 6.84 4.18
CA LEU A 36 3.03 8.06 4.01
C LEU A 36 3.91 9.30 4.23
N ALA A 37 3.94 10.20 3.27
CA ALA A 37 4.72 11.42 3.41
C ALA A 37 4.11 12.42 4.42
N GLY A 38 2.78 12.47 4.55
CA GLY A 38 2.06 13.46 5.35
C GLY A 38 1.83 13.10 6.83
N GLY A 39 2.27 11.92 7.30
CA GLY A 39 1.98 11.46 8.65
C GLY A 39 2.83 12.13 9.73
N GLU A 40 2.28 12.19 10.96
CA GLU A 40 2.94 12.84 12.10
C GLU A 40 4.13 12.02 12.64
N ALA A 41 4.12 10.69 12.46
CA ALA A 41 5.18 9.79 12.90
C ALA A 41 6.32 9.61 11.89
N PHE A 42 6.51 10.57 10.95
CA PHE A 42 7.47 10.46 9.84
C PHE A 42 8.91 10.29 10.30
N SER A 43 9.40 11.17 11.18
CA SER A 43 10.80 11.13 11.65
C SER A 43 11.13 9.84 12.40
N GLU A 44 10.16 9.34 13.19
CA GLU A 44 10.29 8.06 13.89
C GLU A 44 10.38 6.90 12.90
N ALA A 45 9.47 6.86 11.91
CA ALA A 45 9.44 5.84 10.88
C ALA A 45 10.76 5.79 10.06
N VAL A 46 11.27 6.96 9.66
CA VAL A 46 12.56 7.07 8.95
C VAL A 46 13.71 6.51 9.80
N SER A 47 13.77 6.85 11.09
CA SER A 47 14.78 6.31 12.01
C SER A 47 14.67 4.79 12.14
N MET A 48 13.45 4.27 12.28
CA MET A 48 13.20 2.82 12.36
C MET A 48 13.58 2.12 11.06
N ALA A 49 13.24 2.68 9.89
CA ALA A 49 13.60 2.11 8.58
C ALA A 49 15.13 2.03 8.40
N LYS A 50 15.87 3.09 8.74
CA LYS A 50 17.35 3.09 8.69
C LYS A 50 17.99 2.00 9.54
N ASN A 51 17.35 1.62 10.65
CA ASN A 51 17.81 0.55 11.53
C ASN A 51 17.37 -0.85 11.07
N ASN A 52 16.62 -0.96 9.96
CA ASN A 52 16.15 -2.22 9.39
C ASN A 52 16.42 -2.27 7.86
N PRO A 53 17.70 -2.33 7.43
CA PRO A 53 18.10 -2.14 6.02
C PRO A 53 17.62 -3.24 5.07
N LYS A 54 17.11 -4.36 5.58
CA LYS A 54 16.50 -5.43 4.77
C LYS A 54 15.02 -5.20 4.46
N LEU A 55 14.38 -4.25 5.13
CA LEU A 55 12.99 -3.88 4.86
C LEU A 55 12.95 -3.04 3.58
N GLY A 56 12.24 -3.54 2.57
CA GLY A 56 11.97 -2.76 1.35
C GLY A 56 11.07 -1.56 1.67
N ILE A 57 11.47 -0.38 1.21
CA ILE A 57 10.75 0.86 1.51
C ILE A 57 10.09 1.38 0.25
N GLY A 58 8.79 1.64 0.30
CA GLY A 58 8.02 2.26 -0.78
C GLY A 58 7.49 3.64 -0.44
N VAL A 59 7.05 4.36 -1.47
CA VAL A 59 6.26 5.58 -1.34
C VAL A 59 4.78 5.23 -1.37
N HIS A 60 4.04 5.58 -0.32
CA HIS A 60 2.59 5.42 -0.24
C HIS A 60 1.89 6.74 -0.60
N ILE A 61 1.52 6.90 -1.88
CA ILE A 61 0.86 8.13 -2.35
C ILE A 61 -0.52 8.26 -1.70
N ALA A 62 -0.73 9.31 -0.92
CA ALA A 62 -2.00 9.60 -0.26
C ALA A 62 -2.74 10.73 -0.98
N LEU A 63 -3.95 10.44 -1.45
CA LEU A 63 -4.88 11.42 -2.06
C LEU A 63 -6.29 11.31 -1.45
N VAL A 64 -6.44 10.41 -0.48
CA VAL A 64 -7.69 10.08 0.23
C VAL A 64 -7.39 9.65 1.67
N GLY A 65 -8.42 9.23 2.42
CA GLY A 65 -8.28 8.68 3.77
C GLY A 65 -8.38 9.74 4.87
N GLY A 66 -8.85 10.96 4.56
CA GLY A 66 -8.90 12.05 5.53
C GLY A 66 -7.51 12.57 5.95
N LEU A 67 -6.47 12.21 5.20
CA LEU A 67 -5.08 12.54 5.52
C LEU A 67 -4.74 13.98 5.13
N LYS A 68 -3.73 14.56 5.77
CA LYS A 68 -3.23 15.91 5.47
C LYS A 68 -2.33 15.89 4.23
N PRO A 69 -2.35 16.93 3.38
CA PRO A 69 -1.38 17.08 2.30
C PRO A 69 0.01 17.40 2.84
N VAL A 70 1.04 17.18 2.02
CA VAL A 70 2.41 17.65 2.27
C VAL A 70 2.55 19.11 1.88
N CYS A 71 1.94 19.51 0.78
CA CYS A 71 1.87 20.91 0.38
C CYS A 71 1.08 21.77 1.38
N ASN A 72 1.32 23.09 1.36
CA ASN A 72 0.43 24.01 2.05
C ASN A 72 -1.00 23.86 1.48
N PRO A 73 -2.04 23.67 2.32
CA PRO A 73 -3.42 23.49 1.86
C PRO A 73 -3.91 24.57 0.89
N ALA A 74 -3.44 25.81 1.04
CA ALA A 74 -3.77 26.93 0.13
C ALA A 74 -3.23 26.74 -1.29
N GLU A 75 -2.26 25.86 -1.50
CA GLU A 75 -1.63 25.60 -2.80
C GLU A 75 -2.26 24.43 -3.56
N VAL A 76 -3.05 23.61 -2.87
CA VAL A 76 -3.69 22.40 -3.42
C VAL A 76 -5.18 22.29 -3.05
N PRO A 77 -5.94 23.41 -3.06
CA PRO A 77 -7.32 23.45 -2.54
C PRO A 77 -8.28 22.52 -3.28
N SER A 78 -8.05 22.23 -4.57
CA SER A 78 -8.93 21.35 -5.34
C SER A 78 -8.89 19.90 -4.89
N LEU A 79 -7.81 19.50 -4.20
CA LEU A 79 -7.62 18.15 -3.69
C LEU A 79 -8.29 17.94 -2.33
N LEU A 80 -8.61 19.03 -1.61
CA LEU A 80 -8.94 18.99 -0.20
C LEU A 80 -10.44 19.23 0.06
N THR A 81 -10.90 18.78 1.21
CA THR A 81 -12.18 19.14 1.80
C THR A 81 -12.12 20.54 2.41
N SER A 82 -13.24 21.05 2.90
CA SER A 82 -13.27 22.32 3.65
C SER A 82 -12.46 22.30 4.94
N GLU A 83 -12.11 21.12 5.43
CA GLU A 83 -11.29 20.91 6.63
C GLU A 83 -9.79 20.91 6.33
N GLY A 84 -9.39 21.07 5.06
CA GLY A 84 -7.99 21.10 4.65
C GLY A 84 -7.31 19.72 4.61
N VAL A 85 -8.10 18.65 4.50
CA VAL A 85 -7.64 17.27 4.38
C VAL A 85 -8.12 16.63 3.08
N PHE A 86 -7.50 15.55 2.64
CA PHE A 86 -8.00 14.78 1.50
C PHE A 86 -9.39 14.18 1.77
N PRO A 87 -10.18 13.88 0.73
CA PRO A 87 -11.45 13.15 0.89
C PRO A 87 -11.23 11.81 1.63
N GLU A 88 -12.22 11.40 2.43
CA GLU A 88 -12.16 10.14 3.17
C GLU A 88 -12.08 8.92 2.25
N THR A 89 -12.82 8.92 1.15
CA THR A 89 -12.99 7.73 0.32
C THR A 89 -12.50 7.94 -1.11
N TYR A 90 -12.07 6.85 -1.74
CA TYR A 90 -11.76 6.83 -3.17
C TYR A 90 -12.98 7.25 -4.03
N ILE A 91 -14.21 6.97 -3.56
CA ILE A 91 -15.43 7.34 -4.27
C ILE A 91 -15.55 8.87 -4.37
N ASP A 92 -15.29 9.58 -3.28
CA ASP A 92 -15.36 11.04 -3.25
C ASP A 92 -14.27 11.67 -4.11
N PHE A 93 -13.07 11.11 -4.09
CA PHE A 93 -11.97 11.55 -4.95
C PHE A 93 -12.29 11.30 -6.43
N MET A 94 -12.77 10.11 -6.79
CA MET A 94 -13.20 9.80 -8.15
C MET A 94 -14.30 10.72 -8.64
N LYS A 95 -15.32 11.02 -7.79
CA LYS A 95 -16.39 11.98 -8.11
C LYS A 95 -15.80 13.36 -8.45
N ARG A 96 -14.80 13.83 -7.70
CA ARG A 96 -14.13 15.11 -7.99
C ARG A 96 -13.39 15.08 -9.33
N ILE A 97 -12.70 13.98 -9.67
CA ILE A 97 -12.07 13.80 -10.98
C ILE A 97 -13.11 13.89 -12.10
N TYR A 98 -14.16 13.07 -12.05
CA TYR A 98 -15.18 13.01 -13.11
C TYR A 98 -16.04 14.27 -13.25
N THR A 99 -16.16 15.07 -12.19
CA THR A 99 -16.86 16.36 -12.24
C THR A 99 -15.94 17.53 -12.59
N GLY A 100 -14.67 17.27 -12.94
CA GLY A 100 -13.71 18.31 -13.33
C GLY A 100 -13.29 19.25 -12.19
N LYS A 101 -13.46 18.82 -10.93
CA LYS A 101 -13.12 19.64 -9.75
C LYS A 101 -11.64 19.54 -9.35
N ILE A 102 -10.90 18.56 -9.86
CA ILE A 102 -9.48 18.40 -9.58
C ILE A 102 -8.65 19.25 -10.55
N ASN A 103 -7.79 20.09 -9.99
CA ASN A 103 -6.77 20.80 -10.74
C ASN A 103 -5.54 19.90 -10.88
N TYR A 104 -5.20 19.51 -12.10
CA TYR A 104 -4.09 18.58 -12.36
C TYR A 104 -2.71 19.16 -12.02
N SER A 105 -2.53 20.48 -12.04
CA SER A 105 -1.27 21.09 -11.59
C SER A 105 -1.10 20.97 -10.08
N GLU A 106 -2.18 21.10 -9.32
CA GLU A 106 -2.18 20.88 -7.87
C GLU A 106 -1.94 19.40 -7.54
N LEU A 107 -2.57 18.47 -8.27
CA LEU A 107 -2.34 17.03 -8.12
C LEU A 107 -0.88 16.66 -8.36
N ARG A 108 -0.27 17.18 -9.42
CA ARG A 108 1.14 16.98 -9.72
C ARG A 108 2.04 17.55 -8.63
N LYS A 109 1.74 18.76 -8.15
CA LYS A 109 2.48 19.44 -7.09
C LYS A 109 2.48 18.60 -5.80
N GLU A 110 1.33 18.12 -5.40
CA GLU A 110 1.20 17.32 -4.18
C GLU A 110 1.93 15.96 -4.29
N ILE A 111 1.76 15.24 -5.41
CA ILE A 111 2.46 13.96 -5.62
C ILE A 111 3.97 14.20 -5.60
N HIS A 112 4.45 15.25 -6.26
CA HIS A 112 5.87 15.62 -6.24
C HIS A 112 6.36 15.88 -4.81
N ALA A 113 5.63 16.69 -4.03
CA ALA A 113 6.01 17.00 -2.66
C ALA A 113 6.04 15.76 -1.75
N GLN A 114 5.10 14.83 -1.94
CA GLN A 114 5.11 13.56 -1.20
C GLN A 114 6.36 12.73 -1.55
N MET A 115 6.67 12.60 -2.83
CA MET A 115 7.86 11.88 -3.29
C MET A 115 9.14 12.53 -2.78
N GLU A 116 9.29 13.83 -2.97
CA GLU A 116 10.46 14.61 -2.56
C GLU A 116 10.75 14.45 -1.08
N ARG A 117 9.73 14.63 -0.21
CA ARG A 117 9.88 14.47 1.24
C ARG A 117 10.43 13.11 1.66
N ILE A 118 9.97 12.04 1.00
CA ILE A 118 10.45 10.68 1.28
C ILE A 118 11.88 10.51 0.77
N MET A 119 12.19 10.98 -0.43
CA MET A 119 13.53 10.88 -1.03
C MET A 119 14.57 11.67 -0.22
N GLU A 120 14.20 12.87 0.28
CA GLU A 120 15.07 13.69 1.14
C GLU A 120 15.38 13.05 2.50
N SER A 121 14.58 12.06 2.92
CA SER A 121 14.89 11.29 4.15
C SER A 121 16.16 10.45 4.04
N GLY A 122 16.68 10.25 2.83
CA GLY A 122 17.86 9.43 2.53
C GLY A 122 17.62 7.92 2.65
N LEU A 123 16.36 7.48 2.63
CA LEU A 123 15.99 6.06 2.53
C LEU A 123 16.15 5.57 1.09
N HIS A 124 16.55 4.31 0.93
CA HIS A 124 16.55 3.65 -0.37
C HIS A 124 15.12 3.18 -0.70
N VAL A 125 14.46 3.90 -1.61
CA VAL A 125 13.09 3.61 -2.03
C VAL A 125 13.09 2.54 -3.13
N THR A 126 12.36 1.45 -2.91
CA THR A 126 12.31 0.29 -3.82
C THR A 126 11.09 0.29 -4.74
N HIS A 127 9.98 0.92 -4.33
CA HIS A 127 8.72 0.88 -5.07
C HIS A 127 7.79 2.06 -4.77
N ILE A 128 6.71 2.13 -5.53
CA ILE A 128 5.61 3.08 -5.32
C ILE A 128 4.29 2.32 -5.28
N ASP A 129 3.42 2.74 -4.39
CA ASP A 129 2.02 2.35 -4.33
C ASP A 129 1.15 3.53 -3.87
N GLY A 130 -0.04 3.31 -3.32
CA GLY A 130 -0.85 4.44 -2.85
C GLY A 130 -2.07 4.02 -2.05
N HIS A 131 -2.41 4.87 -1.11
CA HIS A 131 -3.54 4.70 -0.20
C HIS A 131 -4.84 4.54 -0.98
N GLN A 132 -5.62 3.51 -0.62
CA GLN A 132 -6.79 3.06 -1.38
C GLN A 132 -6.52 2.91 -2.90
N HIS A 133 -5.26 2.68 -3.27
CA HIS A 133 -4.81 2.39 -4.64
C HIS A 133 -5.04 3.51 -5.67
N MET A 134 -5.11 4.75 -5.25
CA MET A 134 -5.35 5.88 -6.16
C MET A 134 -4.24 6.08 -7.19
N HIS A 135 -3.04 5.58 -6.95
CA HIS A 135 -1.89 5.69 -7.84
C HIS A 135 -2.09 5.02 -9.23
N VAL A 136 -3.00 4.02 -9.36
CA VAL A 136 -3.27 3.37 -10.66
C VAL A 136 -4.40 4.01 -11.46
N LEU A 137 -5.06 5.05 -10.95
CA LEU A 137 -6.09 5.76 -11.71
C LEU A 137 -5.50 6.35 -13.00
N PRO A 138 -6.23 6.30 -14.14
CA PRO A 138 -5.72 6.78 -15.43
C PRO A 138 -5.23 8.24 -15.42
N THR A 139 -5.78 9.07 -14.54
CA THR A 139 -5.41 10.47 -14.38
C THR A 139 -4.24 10.70 -13.43
N VAL A 140 -3.97 9.76 -12.52
CA VAL A 140 -2.91 9.83 -11.51
C VAL A 140 -1.65 9.09 -11.98
N LEU A 141 -1.82 7.92 -12.58
CA LEU A 141 -0.73 7.04 -12.98
C LEU A 141 0.35 7.70 -13.85
N PRO A 142 0.04 8.55 -14.87
CA PRO A 142 1.07 9.22 -15.65
C PRO A 142 1.97 10.11 -14.81
N ILE A 143 1.40 10.80 -13.80
CA ILE A 143 2.16 11.66 -12.89
C ILE A 143 3.07 10.79 -11.99
N VAL A 144 2.54 9.68 -11.48
CA VAL A 144 3.31 8.75 -10.65
C VAL A 144 4.48 8.16 -11.44
N ILE A 145 4.27 7.73 -12.69
CA ILE A 145 5.33 7.20 -13.56
C ILE A 145 6.40 8.24 -13.84
N GLU A 146 6.01 9.49 -14.10
CA GLU A 146 6.94 10.60 -14.33
C GLU A 146 7.84 10.81 -13.10
N GLN A 147 7.25 10.87 -11.92
CA GLN A 147 7.98 11.02 -10.66
C GLN A 147 8.87 9.79 -10.37
N ALA A 148 8.36 8.58 -10.61
CA ALA A 148 9.14 7.36 -10.46
C ALA A 148 10.43 7.39 -11.28
N LYS A 149 10.35 7.85 -12.55
CA LYS A 149 11.50 7.99 -13.44
C LYS A 149 12.49 9.06 -12.93
N GLN A 150 11.99 10.18 -12.42
CA GLN A 150 12.82 11.25 -11.87
C GLN A 150 13.69 10.76 -10.72
N TYR A 151 13.15 9.88 -9.88
CA TYR A 151 13.84 9.35 -8.71
C TYR A 151 14.42 7.93 -8.92
N SER A 152 14.40 7.41 -10.16
CA SER A 152 14.91 6.08 -10.52
C SER A 152 14.26 4.94 -9.73
N ILE A 153 12.97 5.07 -9.40
CA ILE A 153 12.19 4.02 -8.75
C ILE A 153 11.57 3.16 -9.85
N ASN A 154 11.95 1.88 -9.90
CA ASN A 154 11.62 1.01 -11.02
C ASN A 154 10.48 0.01 -10.75
N ALA A 155 9.92 -0.04 -9.53
CA ALA A 155 8.82 -0.94 -9.22
C ALA A 155 7.57 -0.18 -8.76
N ILE A 156 6.40 -0.70 -9.15
CA ILE A 156 5.11 -0.13 -8.79
C ILE A 156 4.11 -1.25 -8.51
N ARG A 157 3.29 -1.08 -7.48
CA ARG A 157 2.17 -1.98 -7.17
C ARG A 157 1.12 -1.95 -8.27
N ILE A 158 0.63 -3.14 -8.66
CA ILE A 158 -0.60 -3.29 -9.45
C ILE A 158 -1.59 -4.09 -8.61
N PRO A 159 -2.62 -3.46 -8.05
CA PRO A 159 -3.60 -4.11 -7.17
C PRO A 159 -4.65 -4.87 -8.00
N ASP A 160 -4.20 -5.85 -8.78
CA ASP A 160 -5.01 -6.68 -9.67
C ASP A 160 -5.26 -8.04 -9.00
N GLU A 161 -6.14 -8.04 -7.99
CA GLU A 161 -6.47 -9.25 -7.26
C GLU A 161 -7.43 -10.14 -8.07
N SER A 162 -7.04 -11.39 -8.31
CA SER A 162 -7.84 -12.35 -9.07
C SER A 162 -9.24 -12.55 -8.47
N SER A 163 -10.26 -12.48 -9.30
CA SER A 163 -11.67 -12.65 -8.94
C SER A 163 -12.01 -14.04 -8.38
N LEU A 164 -11.14 -15.04 -8.58
CA LEU A 164 -11.36 -16.42 -8.14
C LEU A 164 -11.07 -16.64 -6.64
N PHE A 165 -10.50 -15.65 -5.94
CA PHE A 165 -10.25 -15.74 -4.51
C PHE A 165 -11.42 -15.18 -3.70
N VAL A 166 -12.60 -15.78 -3.82
CA VAL A 166 -13.83 -15.35 -3.13
C VAL A 166 -14.14 -16.30 -1.96
N ASN A 167 -13.17 -16.59 -1.10
CA ASN A 167 -13.46 -17.46 0.04
C ASN A 167 -14.07 -16.74 1.25
N TYR A 168 -14.18 -15.39 1.23
CA TYR A 168 -14.75 -14.63 2.34
C TYR A 168 -15.49 -13.38 1.83
N MET A 169 -16.79 -13.50 1.58
CA MET A 169 -17.65 -12.37 1.25
C MET A 169 -17.98 -11.58 2.52
N TYR A 170 -17.39 -10.42 2.71
CA TYR A 170 -17.76 -9.52 3.79
C TYR A 170 -18.82 -8.49 3.41
N SER A 171 -18.86 -8.07 2.14
CA SER A 171 -19.85 -7.10 1.69
C SER A 171 -19.95 -7.11 0.16
N PRO A 172 -21.18 -7.11 -0.42
CA PRO A 172 -21.38 -6.95 -1.86
C PRO A 172 -20.77 -5.63 -2.39
N VAL A 173 -20.80 -4.58 -1.58
CA VAL A 173 -20.25 -3.25 -1.94
C VAL A 173 -18.72 -3.31 -2.06
N ARG A 174 -18.03 -3.97 -1.13
CA ARG A 174 -16.57 -4.17 -1.20
C ARG A 174 -16.18 -5.02 -2.43
N LEU A 175 -16.97 -6.04 -2.74
CA LEU A 175 -16.75 -6.87 -3.93
C LEU A 175 -16.90 -6.06 -5.23
N LEU A 176 -17.91 -5.19 -5.31
CA LEU A 176 -18.12 -4.33 -6.48
C LEU A 176 -16.98 -3.32 -6.66
N GLY A 177 -16.56 -2.68 -5.58
CA GLY A 177 -15.40 -1.77 -5.57
C GLY A 177 -14.12 -2.47 -6.00
N LYS A 178 -13.89 -3.71 -5.51
CA LYS A 178 -12.78 -4.55 -5.95
C LYS A 178 -12.79 -4.80 -7.45
N VAL A 179 -13.91 -5.25 -8.01
CA VAL A 179 -14.00 -5.55 -9.45
C VAL A 179 -13.69 -4.31 -10.29
N GLY A 180 -14.22 -3.16 -9.89
CA GLY A 180 -13.93 -1.88 -10.55
C GLY A 180 -12.44 -1.54 -10.50
N LEU A 181 -11.85 -1.58 -9.32
CA LEU A 181 -10.44 -1.24 -9.13
C LEU A 181 -9.50 -2.25 -9.80
N SER A 182 -9.75 -3.56 -9.67
CA SER A 182 -8.98 -4.59 -10.37
C SER A 182 -9.02 -4.41 -11.88
N THR A 183 -10.15 -3.97 -12.44
CA THR A 183 -10.26 -3.66 -13.87
C THR A 183 -9.40 -2.46 -14.26
N VAL A 184 -9.38 -1.41 -13.44
CA VAL A 184 -8.51 -0.23 -13.65
C VAL A 184 -7.05 -0.63 -13.53
N ALA A 185 -6.68 -1.40 -12.51
CA ALA A 185 -5.33 -1.89 -12.26
C ALA A 185 -4.83 -2.79 -13.42
N ALA A 186 -5.68 -3.70 -13.91
CA ALA A 186 -5.35 -4.55 -15.07
C ALA A 186 -5.08 -3.72 -16.33
N LYS A 187 -5.84 -2.65 -16.55
CA LYS A 187 -5.61 -1.70 -17.65
C LYS A 187 -4.35 -0.86 -17.49
N ALA A 188 -3.90 -0.62 -16.26
CA ALA A 188 -2.65 0.08 -15.97
C ALA A 188 -1.41 -0.76 -16.28
N ARG A 189 -1.51 -2.10 -16.22
CA ARG A 189 -0.38 -3.04 -16.39
C ARG A 189 0.42 -2.83 -17.69
N PRO A 190 -0.19 -2.72 -18.90
CA PRO A 190 0.57 -2.42 -20.13
C PRO A 190 1.33 -1.10 -20.03
N THR A 191 0.69 -0.02 -19.57
CA THR A 191 1.31 1.29 -19.43
C THR A 191 2.54 1.24 -18.52
N ILE A 192 2.43 0.56 -17.37
CA ILE A 192 3.52 0.38 -16.41
C ILE A 192 4.68 -0.38 -17.05
N ARG A 193 4.40 -1.52 -17.69
CA ARG A 193 5.41 -2.33 -18.38
C ARG A 193 6.10 -1.56 -19.52
N ASP A 194 5.32 -0.86 -20.35
CA ASP A 194 5.84 -0.13 -21.51
C ASP A 194 6.69 1.09 -21.10
N ASN A 195 6.58 1.52 -19.84
CA ASN A 195 7.47 2.50 -19.20
C ASN A 195 8.68 1.87 -18.50
N GLY A 196 8.91 0.56 -18.63
CA GLY A 196 10.07 -0.15 -18.09
C GLY A 196 9.98 -0.41 -16.58
N MET A 197 8.78 -0.35 -16.00
CA MET A 197 8.60 -0.58 -14.56
C MET A 197 8.21 -2.03 -14.26
N TYR A 198 8.70 -2.53 -13.13
CA TYR A 198 8.41 -3.86 -12.61
C TYR A 198 7.17 -3.85 -11.70
N SER A 199 6.48 -4.99 -11.66
CA SER A 199 5.36 -5.25 -10.74
C SER A 199 5.25 -6.74 -10.47
N THR A 200 4.58 -7.10 -9.39
CA THR A 200 4.27 -8.51 -9.11
C THR A 200 3.25 -9.05 -10.12
N GLN A 201 3.31 -10.36 -10.35
CA GLN A 201 2.37 -11.06 -11.24
C GLN A 201 1.00 -11.24 -10.58
N TYR A 202 0.98 -11.37 -9.25
CA TYR A 202 -0.24 -11.60 -8.47
C TYR A 202 -0.29 -10.66 -7.27
N PHE A 203 -1.48 -10.17 -6.98
CA PHE A 203 -1.76 -9.31 -5.84
C PHE A 203 -2.83 -9.96 -4.94
N TRP A 204 -2.69 -9.79 -3.62
CA TRP A 204 -3.57 -10.35 -2.59
C TRP A 204 -3.80 -9.33 -1.47
N GLY A 205 -4.99 -9.39 -0.85
CA GLY A 205 -5.29 -8.59 0.34
C GLY A 205 -6.23 -7.42 0.10
N MET A 206 -6.67 -7.15 -1.14
CA MET A 206 -7.60 -6.04 -1.39
C MET A 206 -8.98 -6.27 -0.76
N VAL A 207 -9.53 -7.47 -0.91
CA VAL A 207 -10.89 -7.77 -0.39
C VAL A 207 -10.91 -7.79 1.13
N ASN A 208 -9.86 -8.33 1.73
CA ASN A 208 -9.76 -8.53 3.16
C ASN A 208 -8.85 -7.50 3.86
N GLY A 209 -8.41 -6.46 3.16
CA GLY A 209 -7.55 -5.41 3.73
C GLY A 209 -8.14 -4.82 5.01
N GLY A 210 -7.35 -4.76 6.06
CA GLY A 210 -7.78 -4.40 7.41
C GLY A 210 -8.47 -5.53 8.19
N HIS A 211 -8.61 -6.75 7.60
CA HIS A 211 -9.29 -7.90 8.23
C HIS A 211 -8.58 -9.24 7.95
N ILE A 212 -7.29 -9.22 7.66
CA ILE A 212 -6.52 -10.44 7.38
C ILE A 212 -6.11 -11.10 8.70
N ASN A 213 -7.01 -11.89 9.27
CA ASN A 213 -6.71 -12.77 10.41
C ASN A 213 -5.94 -14.03 9.96
N GLN A 214 -5.53 -14.86 10.92
CA GLN A 214 -4.77 -16.10 10.66
C GLN A 214 -5.44 -17.00 9.61
N LYS A 215 -6.76 -17.17 9.67
CA LYS A 215 -7.50 -18.03 8.73
C LYS A 215 -7.45 -17.49 7.30
N ASN A 216 -7.64 -16.19 7.15
CA ASN A 216 -7.59 -15.51 5.85
C ASN A 216 -6.18 -15.58 5.25
N LEU A 217 -5.16 -15.31 6.07
CA LEU A 217 -3.77 -15.39 5.66
C LEU A 217 -3.41 -16.80 5.17
N MET A 218 -3.81 -17.86 5.90
CA MET A 218 -3.55 -19.23 5.48
C MET A 218 -4.22 -19.58 4.15
N GLY A 219 -5.42 -19.04 3.89
CA GLY A 219 -6.10 -19.18 2.60
C GLY A 219 -5.34 -18.52 1.45
N ILE A 220 -4.78 -17.33 1.68
CA ILE A 220 -3.94 -16.61 0.73
C ILE A 220 -2.64 -17.40 0.47
N LEU A 221 -1.92 -17.81 1.52
CA LEU A 221 -0.67 -18.57 1.40
C LEU A 221 -0.87 -19.89 0.65
N LYS A 222 -2.01 -20.57 0.87
CA LYS A 222 -2.40 -21.76 0.09
C LYS A 222 -2.56 -21.45 -1.41
N SER A 223 -3.01 -20.27 -1.75
CA SER A 223 -3.13 -19.83 -3.16
C SER A 223 -1.77 -19.45 -3.75
N VAL A 224 -0.93 -18.78 -2.96
CA VAL A 224 0.45 -18.44 -3.31
C VAL A 224 1.27 -19.72 -3.59
N SER A 225 1.19 -20.72 -2.72
CA SER A 225 1.97 -21.96 -2.86
C SER A 225 1.65 -22.78 -4.12
N LYS A 226 0.47 -22.56 -4.71
CA LYS A 226 0.01 -23.27 -5.91
C LYS A 226 0.39 -22.59 -7.24
N LYS A 227 0.90 -21.37 -7.18
CA LYS A 227 1.19 -20.58 -8.39
C LYS A 227 2.64 -20.12 -8.34
N SER A 228 3.46 -20.57 -9.31
CA SER A 228 4.80 -20.02 -9.48
C SER A 228 4.75 -18.57 -9.95
N GLY A 229 5.77 -17.79 -9.56
CA GLY A 229 5.89 -16.37 -9.92
C GLY A 229 5.98 -15.46 -8.71
N THR A 230 5.86 -14.16 -8.96
CA THR A 230 5.95 -13.12 -7.94
C THR A 230 4.58 -12.71 -7.43
N HIS A 231 4.43 -12.71 -6.11
CA HIS A 231 3.21 -12.36 -5.42
C HIS A 231 3.45 -11.19 -4.48
N GLU A 232 2.44 -10.34 -4.33
CA GLU A 232 2.38 -9.37 -3.25
C GLU A 232 1.17 -9.66 -2.36
N LEU A 233 1.39 -9.62 -1.05
CA LEU A 233 0.36 -9.59 -0.03
C LEU A 233 0.40 -8.23 0.66
N MET A 234 -0.68 -7.46 0.54
CA MET A 234 -0.87 -6.20 1.24
C MET A 234 -1.52 -6.45 2.59
N ILE A 235 -0.98 -5.82 3.64
CA ILE A 235 -1.49 -5.88 5.02
C ILE A 235 -1.41 -4.51 5.70
N HIS A 236 -2.18 -4.35 6.78
CA HIS A 236 -2.23 -3.13 7.60
C HIS A 236 -2.00 -3.48 9.08
N PRO A 237 -0.76 -3.83 9.48
CA PRO A 237 -0.48 -4.19 10.86
C PRO A 237 -0.46 -2.96 11.77
N GLY A 238 -0.88 -3.13 13.01
CA GLY A 238 -0.80 -2.08 14.03
C GLY A 238 -0.94 -2.64 15.44
N LEU A 239 -0.53 -1.87 16.41
CA LEU A 239 -0.72 -2.14 17.83
C LEU A 239 -1.88 -1.30 18.34
N ASN A 240 -2.68 -1.87 19.24
CA ASN A 240 -3.79 -1.19 19.91
C ASN A 240 -4.95 -0.78 18.98
N ASN A 241 -5.77 -1.75 18.63
CA ASN A 241 -6.99 -1.57 17.81
C ASN A 241 -7.90 -0.45 18.33
N THR A 242 -8.02 -0.26 19.65
CA THR A 242 -8.87 0.78 20.24
C THR A 242 -8.32 2.16 19.96
N LEU A 243 -7.02 2.37 20.12
CA LEU A 243 -6.35 3.64 19.85
C LEU A 243 -6.49 4.02 18.37
N LEU A 244 -6.09 3.12 17.49
CA LEU A 244 -6.12 3.35 16.04
C LEU A 244 -7.56 3.49 15.52
N GLY A 245 -8.49 2.66 16.00
CA GLY A 245 -9.90 2.71 15.61
C GLY A 245 -10.63 3.99 16.10
N ASN A 246 -10.17 4.61 17.17
CA ASN A 246 -10.68 5.91 17.60
C ASN A 246 -10.21 7.07 16.71
N GLN A 247 -8.98 6.98 16.20
CA GLN A 247 -8.37 8.01 15.36
C GLN A 247 -8.75 7.84 13.88
N TYR A 248 -8.74 6.61 13.38
CA TYR A 248 -9.01 6.26 11.98
C TYR A 248 -10.26 5.39 11.90
N LYS A 249 -11.37 5.94 11.38
CA LYS A 249 -12.67 5.26 11.30
C LYS A 249 -12.76 4.23 10.16
N TRP A 250 -11.64 3.58 9.83
CA TRP A 250 -11.56 2.63 8.72
C TRP A 250 -12.09 1.23 9.05
N GLY A 251 -12.31 0.94 10.34
CA GLY A 251 -12.82 -0.35 10.81
C GLY A 251 -11.82 -1.50 10.69
N TYR A 252 -10.52 -1.21 10.69
CA TYR A 252 -9.47 -2.21 10.58
C TYR A 252 -9.23 -2.94 11.88
N HIS A 253 -8.76 -4.20 11.76
CA HIS A 253 -8.34 -5.08 12.85
C HIS A 253 -6.81 -5.22 12.80
N TRP A 254 -6.10 -4.12 13.08
CA TRP A 254 -4.64 -4.02 12.92
C TRP A 254 -3.85 -5.08 13.68
N GLU A 255 -4.28 -5.42 14.93
CA GLU A 255 -3.60 -6.42 15.76
C GLU A 255 -3.77 -7.83 15.20
N ASP A 256 -4.93 -8.16 14.60
CA ASP A 256 -5.18 -9.46 13.99
C ASP A 256 -4.23 -9.69 12.79
N GLU A 257 -3.98 -8.66 12.00
CA GLU A 257 -3.06 -8.73 10.85
C GLU A 257 -1.62 -8.92 11.31
N LEU A 258 -1.19 -8.18 12.35
CA LEU A 258 0.14 -8.36 12.94
C LEU A 258 0.31 -9.77 13.51
N GLN A 259 -0.63 -10.24 14.30
CA GLN A 259 -0.59 -11.58 14.89
C GLN A 259 -0.53 -12.67 13.81
N ALA A 260 -1.30 -12.52 12.74
CA ALA A 260 -1.32 -13.48 11.64
C ALA A 260 0.06 -13.62 10.98
N VAL A 261 0.73 -12.50 10.67
CA VAL A 261 2.04 -12.53 10.00
C VAL A 261 3.18 -12.96 10.92
N CYS A 262 3.06 -12.77 12.23
CA CYS A 262 4.07 -13.17 13.23
C CYS A 262 3.86 -14.61 13.75
N SER A 263 2.77 -15.29 13.37
CA SER A 263 2.46 -16.60 13.96
C SER A 263 3.42 -17.70 13.53
N ASN A 264 3.74 -18.62 14.43
CA ASN A 264 4.52 -19.82 14.13
C ASN A 264 3.90 -20.65 13.00
N HIS A 265 2.58 -20.68 12.90
CA HIS A 265 1.85 -21.42 11.86
C HIS A 265 2.16 -20.83 10.48
N THR A 266 2.21 -19.51 10.36
CA THR A 266 2.60 -18.80 9.14
C THR A 266 4.03 -19.13 8.73
N HIS A 267 4.98 -19.06 9.65
CA HIS A 267 6.38 -19.41 9.39
C HIS A 267 6.56 -20.87 8.96
N LEU A 268 5.88 -21.80 9.63
CA LEU A 268 5.93 -23.21 9.27
C LEU A 268 5.39 -23.45 7.86
N TYR A 269 4.26 -22.81 7.52
CA TYR A 269 3.66 -22.93 6.19
C TYR A 269 4.59 -22.44 5.09
N ILE A 270 5.19 -21.25 5.24
CA ILE A 270 6.13 -20.65 4.30
C ILE A 270 7.29 -21.62 4.04
N ARG A 271 7.90 -22.18 5.10
CA ARG A 271 9.00 -23.14 4.99
C ARG A 271 8.59 -24.45 4.32
N GLN A 272 7.48 -25.05 4.75
CA GLN A 272 7.00 -26.34 4.22
C GLN A 272 6.66 -26.31 2.73
N HIS A 273 6.25 -25.13 2.23
CA HIS A 273 5.86 -24.96 0.83
C HIS A 273 6.92 -24.26 -0.02
N ASN A 274 8.13 -24.06 0.52
CA ASN A 274 9.24 -23.39 -0.16
C ASN A 274 8.83 -22.06 -0.82
N ILE A 275 8.07 -21.22 -0.08
CA ILE A 275 7.75 -19.87 -0.50
C ILE A 275 8.95 -18.98 -0.16
N GLU A 276 9.57 -18.37 -1.17
CA GLU A 276 10.67 -17.44 -1.00
C GLU A 276 10.12 -16.05 -0.62
N LEU A 277 10.54 -15.56 0.55
CA LEU A 277 10.21 -14.19 0.96
C LEU A 277 11.21 -13.23 0.32
N ILE A 278 10.71 -12.26 -0.42
CA ILE A 278 11.49 -11.23 -1.11
C ILE A 278 10.92 -9.85 -0.77
N ASN A 279 11.67 -8.78 -1.00
CA ASN A 279 11.15 -7.41 -1.00
C ASN A 279 11.03 -6.86 -2.43
N TYR A 280 10.52 -5.64 -2.59
CA TYR A 280 10.34 -5.05 -3.92
C TYR A 280 11.65 -4.76 -4.66
N GLY A 281 12.76 -4.53 -3.94
CA GLY A 281 14.08 -4.38 -4.54
C GLY A 281 14.59 -5.64 -5.23
N ASP A 282 14.07 -6.81 -4.85
CA ASP A 282 14.43 -8.11 -5.44
C ASP A 282 13.64 -8.43 -6.73
N LEU A 283 12.73 -7.56 -7.18
CA LEU A 283 12.01 -7.70 -8.45
C LEU A 283 12.84 -7.26 -9.67
N ILE A 284 13.93 -6.52 -9.45
CA ILE A 284 14.74 -5.84 -10.46
C ILE A 284 15.87 -6.74 -10.91
#